data_d959b7049c59ee4bf02f26d74aca7d90
#
_entry.id   d959b7049c59ee4bf02f26d74aca7d90
#
_cell.length_a   1.000
_cell.length_b   1.000
_cell.length_c   1.000
_cell.angle_alpha   90.00
_cell.angle_beta   90.00
_cell.angle_gamma   90.00
#
_symmetry.space_group_name_H-M   'P 1'
#
loop_
_entity.id
_entity.type
_entity.pdbx_description
1 polymer ?
#
loop_
_entity_poly.entity_id
_entity_poly.type
_entity_poly.pdbx_seq_one_letter_code
_entity_poly.pdbx_strand_id
1 'polypeptide(L)'
;MCSLFLHKSLVVKVSGIKRNDQILDIGCGTGLLSLKFLTKTDCTITAIDSSTQMIRIFQEKIEKCNLTKKIHCVQQPAEDMDFKPDQFDIISATVALHHVENKQPVIKNIYDCLKGGGRFVIGEIDMDTTGRLDAPKRLLRILDYLKQELVLAMKEGGVQAFERMYDNGKKHILNDGEYCVGFSQWAKLCRDAGFKNVEVYPLKGFEWFKVLVATK
;
A
#
# COMPACT_ATOMS: atom_id res chain seq x y z
N MET A 1 3.98 -16.96 0.97
CA MET A 1 4.72 -16.17 -0.06
C MET A 1 3.85 -15.81 -1.29
N CYS A 2 2.77 -16.54 -1.54
CA CYS A 2 1.93 -16.36 -2.76
C CYS A 2 0.98 -15.15 -2.69
N SER A 3 0.30 -14.88 -1.57
CA SER A 3 -0.70 -13.80 -1.49
C SER A 3 -0.05 -12.41 -1.64
N LEU A 4 1.02 -12.11 -0.90
CA LEU A 4 1.76 -10.85 -1.01
C LEU A 4 2.29 -10.56 -2.41
N PHE A 5 2.61 -11.60 -3.19
CA PHE A 5 3.07 -11.44 -4.57
C PHE A 5 1.92 -11.11 -5.52
N LEU A 6 0.74 -11.71 -5.28
CA LEU A 6 -0.47 -11.47 -6.08
C LEU A 6 -0.99 -10.03 -5.89
N HIS A 7 -0.96 -9.50 -4.66
CA HIS A 7 -1.35 -8.12 -4.35
C HIS A 7 -0.57 -7.12 -5.21
N LYS A 8 0.75 -7.22 -5.22
CA LYS A 8 1.62 -6.31 -5.99
C LYS A 8 1.47 -6.47 -7.50
N SER A 9 1.14 -7.68 -7.97
CA SER A 9 0.87 -7.94 -9.38
C SER A 9 -0.39 -7.21 -9.85
N LEU A 10 -1.44 -7.20 -9.03
CA LEU A 10 -2.66 -6.47 -9.33
C LEU A 10 -2.40 -4.96 -9.35
N VAL A 11 -1.69 -4.41 -8.34
CA VAL A 11 -1.33 -2.98 -8.28
C VAL A 11 -0.62 -2.55 -9.57
N VAL A 12 0.44 -3.25 -9.97
CA VAL A 12 1.19 -2.92 -11.19
C VAL A 12 0.32 -3.08 -12.44
N LYS A 13 -0.56 -4.10 -12.50
CA LYS A 13 -1.44 -4.33 -13.65
C LYS A 13 -2.43 -3.18 -13.85
N VAL A 14 -3.07 -2.70 -12.77
CA VAL A 14 -4.13 -1.67 -12.86
C VAL A 14 -3.55 -0.25 -12.84
N SER A 15 -2.30 -0.06 -12.47
CA SER A 15 -1.65 1.26 -12.45
C SER A 15 -1.58 1.93 -13.82
N GLY A 16 -1.59 1.12 -14.89
CA GLY A 16 -1.45 1.63 -16.25
C GLY A 16 -0.08 2.27 -16.52
N ILE A 17 0.96 1.79 -15.81
CA ILE A 17 2.33 2.28 -15.94
C ILE A 17 2.81 2.30 -17.38
N LYS A 18 3.53 3.37 -17.75
CA LYS A 18 4.14 3.59 -19.06
C LYS A 18 5.65 3.74 -18.92
N ARG A 19 6.34 3.64 -20.06
CA ARG A 19 7.77 3.90 -20.12
C ARG A 19 8.07 5.34 -19.71
N ASN A 20 9.14 5.52 -18.94
CA ASN A 20 9.63 6.79 -18.39
C ASN A 20 8.71 7.47 -17.36
N ASP A 21 7.68 6.78 -16.87
CA ASP A 21 6.88 7.30 -15.75
C ASP A 21 7.77 7.56 -14.53
N GLN A 22 7.45 8.63 -13.83
CA GLN A 22 7.98 8.95 -12.50
C GLN A 22 7.01 8.45 -11.44
N ILE A 23 7.46 7.54 -10.61
CA ILE A 23 6.62 6.85 -9.61
C ILE A 23 7.06 7.27 -8.21
N LEU A 24 6.10 7.52 -7.33
CA LEU A 24 6.29 7.54 -5.89
C LEU A 24 5.70 6.27 -5.28
N ASP A 25 6.51 5.52 -4.53
CA ASP A 25 6.09 4.33 -3.78
C ASP A 25 6.10 4.64 -2.29
N ILE A 26 4.90 4.81 -1.69
CA ILE A 26 4.70 5.19 -0.29
C ILE A 26 4.58 3.93 0.57
N GLY A 27 5.39 3.86 1.66
CA GLY A 27 5.50 2.65 2.46
C GLY A 27 6.13 1.52 1.68
N CYS A 28 7.26 1.82 1.02
CA CYS A 28 7.91 0.90 0.09
C CYS A 28 8.45 -0.37 0.76
N GLY A 29 8.60 -0.37 2.09
CA GLY A 29 9.18 -1.47 2.85
C GLY A 29 10.54 -1.87 2.29
N THR A 30 10.73 -3.15 2.00
CA THR A 30 11.96 -3.68 1.40
C THR A 30 11.97 -3.62 -0.13
N GLY A 31 11.09 -2.83 -0.77
CA GLY A 31 11.10 -2.49 -2.18
C GLY A 31 10.44 -3.49 -3.12
N LEU A 32 9.59 -4.40 -2.64
CA LEU A 32 9.00 -5.44 -3.49
C LEU A 32 8.09 -4.87 -4.58
N LEU A 33 7.30 -3.82 -4.31
CA LEU A 33 6.45 -3.18 -5.31
C LEU A 33 7.28 -2.36 -6.29
N SER A 34 8.20 -1.54 -5.79
CA SER A 34 9.12 -0.76 -6.61
C SER A 34 9.88 -1.63 -7.62
N LEU A 35 10.48 -2.73 -7.16
CA LEU A 35 11.17 -3.68 -8.05
C LEU A 35 10.22 -4.29 -9.08
N LYS A 36 8.97 -4.55 -8.70
CA LYS A 36 7.97 -5.10 -9.62
C LYS A 36 7.55 -4.11 -10.71
N PHE A 37 7.48 -2.81 -10.44
CA PHE A 37 7.29 -1.78 -11.46
C PHE A 37 8.42 -1.85 -12.50
N LEU A 38 9.68 -1.93 -12.07
CA LEU A 38 10.83 -2.03 -12.99
C LEU A 38 10.85 -3.30 -13.84
N THR A 39 10.26 -4.41 -13.34
CA THR A 39 10.11 -5.61 -14.19
C THR A 39 9.08 -5.43 -15.30
N LYS A 40 8.17 -4.45 -15.17
CA LYS A 40 7.11 -4.21 -16.14
C LYS A 40 7.54 -3.30 -17.26
N THR A 41 8.26 -2.22 -16.93
CA THR A 41 8.74 -1.24 -17.92
C THR A 41 9.87 -0.39 -17.33
N ASP A 42 10.56 0.34 -18.20
CA ASP A 42 11.56 1.31 -17.79
C ASP A 42 10.90 2.55 -17.18
N CYS A 43 11.16 2.82 -15.89
CA CYS A 43 10.62 3.94 -15.12
C CYS A 43 11.64 4.42 -14.09
N THR A 44 11.36 5.53 -13.41
CA THR A 44 12.12 6.01 -12.26
C THR A 44 11.23 6.04 -11.02
N ILE A 45 11.78 5.66 -9.88
CA ILE A 45 11.02 5.47 -8.65
C ILE A 45 11.65 6.28 -7.51
N THR A 46 10.85 7.11 -6.88
CA THR A 46 11.10 7.62 -5.54
C THR A 46 10.35 6.71 -4.56
N ALA A 47 11.05 6.16 -3.58
CA ALA A 47 10.49 5.22 -2.63
C ALA A 47 10.67 5.75 -1.20
N ILE A 48 9.59 5.85 -0.44
CA ILE A 48 9.62 6.34 0.94
C ILE A 48 9.05 5.31 1.91
N ASP A 49 9.63 5.27 3.11
CA ASP A 49 9.14 4.47 4.24
C ASP A 49 9.54 5.15 5.55
N SER A 50 8.72 5.06 6.57
CA SER A 50 9.02 5.60 7.90
C SER A 50 10.09 4.80 8.65
N SER A 51 10.27 3.53 8.30
CA SER A 51 11.20 2.60 8.96
C SER A 51 12.60 2.70 8.39
N THR A 52 13.54 3.20 9.20
CA THR A 52 14.98 3.22 8.87
C THR A 52 15.52 1.83 8.49
N GLN A 53 15.02 0.78 9.16
CA GLN A 53 15.44 -0.58 8.89
C GLN A 53 15.00 -1.05 7.50
N MET A 54 13.76 -0.76 7.10
CA MET A 54 13.23 -1.12 5.77
C MET A 54 14.00 -0.39 4.67
N ILE A 55 14.24 0.91 4.85
CA ILE A 55 15.02 1.73 3.94
C ILE A 55 16.43 1.18 3.76
N ARG A 56 17.13 0.83 4.85
CA ARG A 56 18.47 0.23 4.77
C ARG A 56 18.48 -1.06 3.96
N ILE A 57 17.55 -1.98 4.25
CA ILE A 57 17.44 -3.24 3.51
C ILE A 57 17.16 -2.99 2.03
N PHE A 58 16.34 -1.99 1.71
CA PHE A 58 16.03 -1.68 0.33
C PHE A 58 17.21 -1.03 -0.39
N GLN A 59 17.94 -0.11 0.24
CA GLN A 59 19.15 0.49 -0.29
C GLN A 59 20.21 -0.55 -0.63
N GLU A 60 20.47 -1.51 0.26
CA GLU A 60 21.37 -2.63 -0.02
C GLU A 60 20.97 -3.44 -1.25
N LYS A 61 19.66 -3.64 -1.49
CA LYS A 61 19.16 -4.31 -2.70
C LYS A 61 19.36 -3.46 -3.95
N ILE A 62 19.09 -2.15 -3.86
CA ILE A 62 19.26 -1.20 -4.96
C ILE A 62 20.72 -1.23 -5.43
N GLU A 63 21.67 -1.20 -4.51
CA GLU A 63 23.11 -1.27 -4.81
C GLU A 63 23.51 -2.61 -5.44
N LYS A 64 23.12 -3.72 -4.81
CA LYS A 64 23.41 -5.10 -5.30
C LYS A 64 22.85 -5.34 -6.70
N CYS A 65 21.73 -4.72 -7.04
CA CYS A 65 21.09 -4.86 -8.35
C CYS A 65 21.50 -3.76 -9.36
N ASN A 66 22.42 -2.85 -9.01
CA ASN A 66 22.83 -1.72 -9.84
C ASN A 66 21.66 -0.80 -10.26
N LEU A 67 20.70 -0.57 -9.36
CA LEU A 67 19.46 0.20 -9.61
C LEU A 67 19.53 1.64 -9.09
N THR A 68 20.67 2.13 -8.62
CA THR A 68 20.85 3.48 -8.04
C THR A 68 20.46 4.63 -8.98
N LYS A 69 20.50 4.41 -10.31
CA LYS A 69 20.03 5.38 -11.32
C LYS A 69 18.52 5.33 -11.54
N LYS A 70 17.84 4.31 -11.05
CA LYS A 70 16.39 4.07 -11.28
C LYS A 70 15.55 4.27 -10.03
N ILE A 71 16.11 4.03 -8.86
CA ILE A 71 15.40 4.10 -7.56
C ILE A 71 16.15 5.04 -6.63
N HIS A 72 15.42 6.05 -6.15
CA HIS A 72 15.83 6.91 -5.04
C HIS A 72 15.00 6.53 -3.81
N CYS A 73 15.67 6.07 -2.75
CA CYS A 73 15.01 5.56 -1.54
C CYS A 73 15.33 6.45 -0.35
N VAL A 74 14.30 6.96 0.33
CA VAL A 74 14.40 7.96 1.40
C VAL A 74 13.59 7.51 2.62
N GLN A 75 14.16 7.67 3.82
CA GLN A 75 13.40 7.49 5.05
C GLN A 75 12.52 8.73 5.29
N GLN A 76 11.21 8.56 5.11
CA GLN A 76 10.22 9.63 5.24
C GLN A 76 8.83 9.05 5.53
N PRO A 77 8.13 9.51 6.59
CA PRO A 77 6.72 9.19 6.81
C PRO A 77 5.83 9.77 5.71
N ALA A 78 4.68 9.13 5.47
CA ALA A 78 3.71 9.60 4.48
C ALA A 78 3.13 10.98 4.83
N GLU A 79 2.99 11.26 6.11
CA GLU A 79 2.47 12.53 6.64
C GLU A 79 3.40 13.71 6.39
N ASP A 80 4.71 13.44 6.30
CA ASP A 80 5.76 14.45 6.16
C ASP A 80 6.24 14.62 4.71
N MET A 81 5.49 14.08 3.73
CA MET A 81 5.84 14.20 2.31
C MET A 81 5.90 15.68 1.89
N ASP A 82 7.04 16.06 1.32
CA ASP A 82 7.29 17.42 0.76
C ASP A 82 7.87 17.28 -0.65
N PHE A 83 7.01 16.94 -1.61
CA PHE A 83 7.33 16.86 -3.02
C PHE A 83 6.72 18.02 -3.79
N LYS A 84 7.32 18.34 -4.94
CA LYS A 84 6.79 19.41 -5.81
C LYS A 84 5.42 19.01 -6.38
N PRO A 85 4.53 19.99 -6.59
CA PRO A 85 3.31 19.76 -7.35
C PRO A 85 3.62 19.19 -8.74
N ASP A 86 2.69 18.36 -9.26
CA ASP A 86 2.75 17.79 -10.60
C ASP A 86 4.08 17.06 -10.94
N GLN A 87 4.64 16.35 -9.94
CA GLN A 87 5.94 15.67 -10.09
C GLN A 87 5.78 14.23 -10.59
N PHE A 88 4.75 13.49 -10.17
CA PHE A 88 4.65 12.06 -10.41
C PHE A 88 3.54 11.71 -11.40
N ASP A 89 3.80 10.69 -12.23
CA ASP A 89 2.82 10.10 -13.13
C ASP A 89 1.95 9.07 -12.37
N ILE A 90 2.58 8.34 -11.44
CA ILE A 90 1.91 7.37 -10.56
C ILE A 90 2.39 7.59 -9.13
N ILE A 91 1.46 7.59 -8.18
CA ILE A 91 1.75 7.45 -6.75
C ILE A 91 1.08 6.17 -6.28
N SER A 92 1.85 5.28 -5.67
CA SER A 92 1.35 4.00 -5.15
C SER A 92 1.57 3.86 -3.65
N ALA A 93 0.64 3.18 -2.99
CA ALA A 93 0.79 2.73 -1.61
C ALA A 93 0.17 1.33 -1.48
N THR A 94 0.88 0.38 -0.88
CA THR A 94 0.34 -0.97 -0.71
C THR A 94 0.59 -1.47 0.70
N VAL A 95 -0.51 -1.68 1.44
CA VAL A 95 -0.49 -2.12 2.85
C VAL A 95 0.40 -1.17 3.67
N ALA A 96 0.12 0.12 3.60
CA ALA A 96 0.94 1.17 4.20
C ALA A 96 0.10 2.30 4.83
N LEU A 97 -0.92 2.81 4.14
CA LEU A 97 -1.64 3.99 4.60
C LEU A 97 -2.67 3.70 5.72
N HIS A 98 -2.88 2.44 6.09
CA HIS A 98 -3.65 2.11 7.29
C HIS A 98 -2.93 2.54 8.59
N HIS A 99 -1.63 2.76 8.57
CA HIS A 99 -0.90 3.31 9.72
C HIS A 99 -1.12 4.82 9.92
N VAL A 100 -1.59 5.53 8.92
CA VAL A 100 -1.89 6.97 8.99
C VAL A 100 -3.24 7.19 9.66
N GLU A 101 -3.28 7.91 10.77
CA GLU A 101 -4.54 8.22 11.47
C GLU A 101 -5.38 9.21 10.67
N ASN A 102 -4.84 10.38 10.38
CA ASN A 102 -5.51 11.41 9.60
C ASN A 102 -5.14 11.31 8.11
N LYS A 103 -5.93 10.58 7.35
CA LYS A 103 -5.64 10.28 5.94
C LYS A 103 -5.91 11.45 4.99
N GLN A 104 -6.84 12.35 5.33
CA GLN A 104 -7.27 13.40 4.41
C GLN A 104 -6.13 14.34 3.95
N PRO A 105 -5.25 14.86 4.84
CA PRO A 105 -4.11 15.68 4.40
C PRO A 105 -3.14 14.90 3.50
N VAL A 106 -2.90 13.63 3.81
CA VAL A 106 -1.98 12.79 3.01
C VAL A 106 -2.56 12.56 1.61
N ILE A 107 -3.85 12.24 1.48
CA ILE A 107 -4.51 12.06 0.17
C ILE A 107 -4.54 13.37 -0.62
N LYS A 108 -4.73 14.51 0.06
CA LYS A 108 -4.65 15.83 -0.60
C LYS A 108 -3.25 16.12 -1.12
N ASN A 109 -2.20 15.84 -0.34
CA ASN A 109 -0.81 15.99 -0.77
C ASN A 109 -0.48 15.06 -1.95
N ILE A 110 -0.93 13.79 -1.91
CA ILE A 110 -0.84 12.85 -3.04
C ILE A 110 -1.47 13.45 -4.31
N TYR A 111 -2.68 14.03 -4.19
CA TYR A 111 -3.33 14.67 -5.33
C TYR A 111 -2.49 15.84 -5.88
N ASP A 112 -1.95 16.68 -5.02
CA ASP A 112 -1.18 17.85 -5.44
C ASP A 112 0.12 17.45 -6.14
N CYS A 113 0.81 16.40 -5.65
CA CYS A 113 2.06 15.88 -6.22
C CYS A 113 1.87 15.12 -7.54
N LEU A 114 0.66 14.69 -7.88
CA LEU A 114 0.37 14.02 -9.15
C LEU A 114 0.27 15.02 -10.30
N LYS A 115 0.81 14.66 -11.46
CA LYS A 115 0.60 15.36 -12.74
C LYS A 115 -0.88 15.30 -13.16
N GLY A 116 -1.30 16.22 -14.00
CA GLY A 116 -2.62 16.14 -14.67
C GLY A 116 -2.76 14.82 -15.44
N GLY A 117 -3.82 14.05 -15.14
CA GLY A 117 -4.02 12.70 -15.67
C GLY A 117 -3.19 11.61 -14.96
N GLY A 118 -2.38 11.97 -13.95
CA GLY A 118 -1.66 11.04 -13.09
C GLY A 118 -2.60 10.20 -12.21
N ARG A 119 -2.09 9.09 -11.68
CA ARG A 119 -2.90 8.11 -10.96
C ARG A 119 -2.37 7.82 -9.57
N PHE A 120 -3.28 7.84 -8.60
CA PHE A 120 -3.06 7.25 -7.30
C PHE A 120 -3.56 5.81 -7.28
N VAL A 121 -2.71 4.87 -6.86
CA VAL A 121 -3.01 3.44 -6.83
C VAL A 121 -2.76 2.93 -5.41
N ILE A 122 -3.83 2.64 -4.69
CA ILE A 122 -3.74 2.13 -3.33
C ILE A 122 -4.23 0.68 -3.27
N GLY A 123 -3.41 -0.20 -2.70
CA GLY A 123 -3.78 -1.58 -2.38
C GLY A 123 -3.83 -1.79 -0.88
N GLU A 124 -5.01 -2.12 -0.35
CA GLU A 124 -5.23 -2.24 1.10
C GLU A 124 -6.20 -3.39 1.43
N ILE A 125 -6.26 -3.70 2.70
CA ILE A 125 -7.28 -4.59 3.25
C ILE A 125 -8.59 -3.82 3.36
N ASP A 126 -9.66 -4.35 2.78
CA ASP A 126 -11.01 -3.79 2.86
C ASP A 126 -11.66 -4.08 4.21
N MET A 127 -11.10 -3.50 5.24
CA MET A 127 -11.55 -3.67 6.62
C MET A 127 -11.72 -2.29 7.27
N ASP A 128 -12.81 -2.11 7.98
CA ASP A 128 -13.06 -0.90 8.77
C ASP A 128 -12.82 -1.23 10.25
N THR A 129 -11.73 -0.69 10.79
CA THR A 129 -11.39 -0.80 12.23
C THR A 129 -11.71 0.48 13.00
N THR A 130 -12.41 1.43 12.39
CA THR A 130 -12.82 2.68 13.05
C THR A 130 -13.81 2.40 14.18
N GLY A 131 -13.81 3.27 15.19
CA GLY A 131 -14.69 3.18 16.33
C GLY A 131 -13.99 2.69 17.61
N ARG A 132 -14.79 2.41 18.64
CA ARG A 132 -14.25 1.95 19.92
C ARG A 132 -13.57 0.59 19.81
N LEU A 133 -12.43 0.43 20.45
CA LEU A 133 -11.62 -0.80 20.42
C LEU A 133 -12.39 -2.04 20.85
N ASP A 134 -13.31 -1.89 21.83
CA ASP A 134 -14.13 -2.94 22.39
C ASP A 134 -15.49 -3.15 21.67
N ALA A 135 -15.74 -2.43 20.57
CA ALA A 135 -17.02 -2.54 19.85
C ALA A 135 -17.20 -3.95 19.25
N PRO A 136 -18.29 -4.69 19.56
CA PRO A 136 -18.47 -6.07 19.12
C PRO A 136 -18.42 -6.22 17.58
N LYS A 137 -19.02 -5.30 16.84
CA LYS A 137 -18.99 -5.33 15.36
C LYS A 137 -17.59 -5.18 14.80
N ARG A 138 -16.73 -4.33 15.40
CA ARG A 138 -15.33 -4.18 15.03
C ARG A 138 -14.56 -5.47 15.29
N LEU A 139 -14.69 -6.03 16.48
CA LEU A 139 -14.00 -7.26 16.85
C LEU A 139 -14.40 -8.45 15.98
N LEU A 140 -15.69 -8.59 15.65
CA LEU A 140 -16.16 -9.65 14.76
C LEU A 140 -15.56 -9.54 13.35
N ARG A 141 -15.45 -8.33 12.79
CA ARG A 141 -14.80 -8.12 11.46
C ARG A 141 -13.32 -8.50 11.50
N ILE A 142 -12.61 -8.08 12.55
CA ILE A 142 -11.19 -8.42 12.72
C ILE A 142 -11.01 -9.94 12.82
N LEU A 143 -11.84 -10.62 13.60
CA LEU A 143 -11.77 -12.07 13.75
C LEU A 143 -12.06 -12.81 12.45
N ASP A 144 -13.04 -12.34 11.66
CA ASP A 144 -13.37 -12.96 10.37
C ASP A 144 -12.23 -12.80 9.36
N TYR A 145 -11.63 -11.61 9.29
CA TYR A 145 -10.42 -11.38 8.51
C TYR A 145 -9.27 -12.28 8.94
N LEU A 146 -8.92 -12.27 10.24
CA LEU A 146 -7.82 -13.07 10.78
C LEU A 146 -8.01 -14.56 10.52
N LYS A 147 -9.24 -15.07 10.66
CA LYS A 147 -9.56 -16.47 10.35
C LYS A 147 -9.18 -16.84 8.93
N GLN A 148 -9.52 -15.99 7.95
CA GLN A 148 -9.22 -16.27 6.54
C GLN A 148 -7.71 -16.19 6.26
N GLU A 149 -7.02 -15.19 6.79
CA GLU A 149 -5.56 -15.04 6.69
C GLU A 149 -4.81 -16.24 7.31
N LEU A 150 -5.23 -16.68 8.50
CA LEU A 150 -4.62 -17.82 9.18
C LEU A 150 -4.83 -19.14 8.41
N VAL A 151 -6.02 -19.35 7.84
CA VAL A 151 -6.30 -20.51 6.99
C VAL A 151 -5.43 -20.49 5.73
N LEU A 152 -5.27 -19.32 5.12
CA LEU A 152 -4.42 -19.15 3.93
C LEU A 152 -2.95 -19.39 4.26
N ALA A 153 -2.46 -18.79 5.35
CA ALA A 153 -1.10 -18.99 5.82
C ALA A 153 -0.80 -20.47 6.10
N MET A 154 -1.72 -21.18 6.75
CA MET A 154 -1.58 -22.62 6.99
C MET A 154 -1.48 -23.42 5.69
N LYS A 155 -2.32 -23.10 4.68
CA LYS A 155 -2.32 -23.78 3.38
C LYS A 155 -1.04 -23.53 2.58
N GLU A 156 -0.49 -22.33 2.63
CA GLU A 156 0.66 -21.91 1.82
C GLU A 156 2.01 -22.21 2.47
N GLY A 157 2.11 -22.21 3.78
CA GLY A 157 3.38 -22.34 4.49
C GLY A 157 3.34 -23.12 5.81
N GLY A 158 2.24 -23.84 6.06
CA GLY A 158 2.09 -24.71 7.24
C GLY A 158 2.12 -23.96 8.56
N VAL A 159 2.42 -24.67 9.65
CA VAL A 159 2.39 -24.16 11.03
C VAL A 159 3.25 -22.91 11.20
N GLN A 160 4.45 -22.88 10.64
CA GLN A 160 5.35 -21.71 10.78
C GLN A 160 4.78 -20.43 10.16
N ALA A 161 4.08 -20.54 9.03
CA ALA A 161 3.42 -19.39 8.41
C ALA A 161 2.20 -18.96 9.21
N PHE A 162 1.45 -19.91 9.77
CA PHE A 162 0.33 -19.65 10.66
C PHE A 162 0.79 -18.88 11.92
N GLU A 163 1.81 -19.35 12.61
CA GLU A 163 2.33 -18.71 13.82
C GLU A 163 2.78 -17.27 13.54
N ARG A 164 3.56 -17.06 12.48
CA ARG A 164 3.97 -15.69 12.08
C ARG A 164 2.78 -14.77 11.79
N MET A 165 1.76 -15.28 11.10
CA MET A 165 0.57 -14.49 10.78
C MET A 165 -0.26 -14.21 12.02
N TYR A 166 -0.38 -15.17 12.94
CA TYR A 166 -1.06 -15.00 14.21
C TYR A 166 -0.41 -13.93 15.08
N ASP A 167 0.91 -14.00 15.24
CA ASP A 167 1.68 -13.01 16.02
C ASP A 167 1.59 -11.62 15.39
N ASN A 168 1.69 -11.53 14.07
CA ASN A 168 1.55 -10.28 13.34
C ASN A 168 0.15 -9.68 13.50
N GLY A 169 -0.89 -10.48 13.32
CA GLY A 169 -2.28 -10.04 13.47
C GLY A 169 -2.60 -9.60 14.91
N LYS A 170 -2.11 -10.35 15.92
CA LYS A 170 -2.25 -9.98 17.32
C LYS A 170 -1.58 -8.64 17.62
N LYS A 171 -0.36 -8.44 17.15
CA LYS A 171 0.39 -7.21 17.39
C LYS A 171 -0.27 -6.02 16.70
N HIS A 172 -0.44 -6.07 15.40
CA HIS A 172 -0.83 -4.91 14.61
C HIS A 172 -2.32 -4.60 14.68
N ILE A 173 -3.19 -5.60 14.60
CA ILE A 173 -4.64 -5.36 14.48
C ILE A 173 -5.32 -5.25 15.84
N LEU A 174 -4.90 -6.05 16.81
CA LEU A 174 -5.53 -6.05 18.13
C LEU A 174 -4.90 -5.08 19.12
N ASN A 175 -3.57 -4.91 19.09
CA ASN A 175 -2.85 -4.13 20.09
C ASN A 175 -2.47 -2.72 19.63
N ASP A 176 -1.94 -2.57 18.42
CA ASP A 176 -1.36 -1.29 17.97
C ASP A 176 -2.41 -0.33 17.38
N GLY A 177 -3.65 -0.80 17.14
CA GLY A 177 -4.76 0.04 16.71
C GLY A 177 -4.57 0.62 15.32
N GLU A 178 -4.40 -0.22 14.31
CA GLU A 178 -4.35 0.25 12.92
C GLU A 178 -5.63 1.00 12.53
N TYR A 179 -5.45 2.07 11.75
CA TYR A 179 -6.54 2.94 11.29
C TYR A 179 -7.07 2.46 9.92
N CYS A 180 -7.44 1.19 9.82
CA CYS A 180 -8.00 0.63 8.59
C CYS A 180 -9.37 1.25 8.32
N VAL A 181 -9.61 1.58 7.05
CA VAL A 181 -10.91 2.05 6.56
C VAL A 181 -11.32 1.24 5.33
N GLY A 182 -12.63 1.02 5.16
CA GLY A 182 -13.15 0.31 4.00
C GLY A 182 -12.98 1.08 2.69
N PHE A 183 -13.06 0.38 1.55
CA PHE A 183 -12.84 0.99 0.23
C PHE A 183 -13.89 2.04 -0.16
N SER A 184 -15.09 2.01 0.41
CA SER A 184 -16.05 3.11 0.29
C SER A 184 -15.50 4.42 0.88
N GLN A 185 -14.81 4.34 2.01
CA GLN A 185 -14.18 5.49 2.66
C GLN A 185 -12.92 5.95 1.89
N TRP A 186 -12.09 5.03 1.42
CA TRP A 186 -10.95 5.39 0.54
C TRP A 186 -11.43 6.13 -0.72
N ALA A 187 -12.51 5.65 -1.36
CA ALA A 187 -13.09 6.30 -2.52
C ALA A 187 -13.64 7.69 -2.20
N LYS A 188 -14.24 7.87 -1.01
CA LYS A 188 -14.70 9.18 -0.53
C LYS A 188 -13.52 10.13 -0.32
N LEU A 189 -12.47 9.71 0.40
CA LEU A 189 -11.26 10.50 0.64
C LEU A 189 -10.63 10.99 -0.68
N CYS A 190 -10.56 10.12 -1.69
CA CYS A 190 -10.04 10.49 -3.00
C CYS A 190 -10.94 11.56 -3.68
N ARG A 191 -12.27 11.39 -3.69
CA ARG A 191 -13.17 12.38 -4.28
C ARG A 191 -13.09 13.72 -3.56
N ASP A 192 -13.04 13.72 -2.23
CA ASP A 192 -12.92 14.93 -1.42
C ASP A 192 -11.59 15.67 -1.67
N ALA A 193 -10.52 14.95 -2.05
CA ALA A 193 -9.24 15.54 -2.46
C ALA A 193 -9.23 16.10 -3.89
N GLY A 194 -10.23 15.77 -4.74
CA GLY A 194 -10.38 16.27 -6.10
C GLY A 194 -10.17 15.24 -7.22
N PHE A 195 -9.91 13.96 -6.89
CA PHE A 195 -9.83 12.90 -7.90
C PHE A 195 -11.16 12.68 -8.61
N LYS A 196 -11.12 12.49 -9.94
CA LYS A 196 -12.31 12.38 -10.78
C LYS A 196 -12.80 10.95 -10.92
N ASN A 197 -11.97 10.09 -11.51
CA ASN A 197 -12.31 8.69 -11.74
C ASN A 197 -11.75 7.83 -10.62
N VAL A 198 -12.63 7.15 -9.89
CA VAL A 198 -12.24 6.26 -8.78
C VAL A 198 -12.81 4.88 -9.06
N GLU A 199 -11.92 3.94 -9.34
CA GLU A 199 -12.25 2.56 -9.68
C GLU A 199 -11.67 1.61 -8.62
N VAL A 200 -12.39 0.53 -8.31
CA VAL A 200 -11.97 -0.47 -7.31
C VAL A 200 -11.90 -1.85 -7.95
N TYR A 201 -10.78 -2.52 -7.75
CA TYR A 201 -10.47 -3.84 -8.30
C TYR A 201 -10.27 -4.84 -7.17
N PRO A 202 -11.15 -5.86 -7.02
CA PRO A 202 -10.95 -6.93 -6.05
C PRO A 202 -9.81 -7.85 -6.47
N LEU A 203 -9.08 -8.39 -5.51
CA LEU A 203 -8.11 -9.45 -5.76
C LEU A 203 -8.85 -10.79 -5.86
N LYS A 204 -8.76 -11.44 -7.01
CA LYS A 204 -9.37 -12.74 -7.21
C LYS A 204 -8.77 -13.78 -6.25
N GLY A 205 -9.63 -14.44 -5.49
CA GLY A 205 -9.25 -15.48 -4.53
C GLY A 205 -8.88 -14.95 -3.13
N PHE A 206 -8.96 -13.62 -2.92
CA PHE A 206 -8.80 -13.02 -1.60
C PHE A 206 -9.64 -11.73 -1.50
N GLU A 207 -10.85 -11.85 -1.01
CA GLU A 207 -11.88 -10.79 -1.04
C GLU A 207 -11.54 -9.58 -0.16
N TRP A 208 -10.74 -9.78 0.87
CA TRP A 208 -10.33 -8.72 1.79
C TRP A 208 -9.30 -7.75 1.21
N PHE A 209 -8.62 -8.09 0.13
CA PHE A 209 -7.69 -7.18 -0.51
C PHE A 209 -8.27 -6.60 -1.79
N LYS A 210 -8.24 -5.28 -1.87
CA LYS A 210 -8.68 -4.54 -3.06
C LYS A 210 -7.62 -3.53 -3.47
N VAL A 211 -7.70 -3.11 -4.72
CA VAL A 211 -6.90 -2.01 -5.26
C VAL A 211 -7.85 -0.93 -5.76
N LEU A 212 -7.63 0.31 -5.33
CA LEU A 212 -8.32 1.47 -5.84
C LEU A 212 -7.36 2.25 -6.74
N VAL A 213 -7.86 2.69 -7.88
CA VAL A 213 -7.19 3.61 -8.80
C VAL A 213 -8.00 4.90 -8.88
N ALA A 214 -7.37 6.02 -8.57
CA ALA A 214 -7.97 7.35 -8.67
C ALA A 214 -7.15 8.22 -9.63
N THR A 215 -7.80 8.93 -10.55
CA THR A 215 -7.14 9.76 -11.57
C THR A 215 -7.34 11.24 -11.26
N LYS A 216 -6.25 12.04 -11.30
CA LYS A 216 -6.25 13.51 -11.16
C LYS A 216 -6.82 14.21 -12.39
#